data_afb55fde6090ac3d10f4ad5e7af12d28
#
_entry.id   afb55fde6090ac3d10f4ad5e7af12d28
#
_cell.length_a   1.000
_cell.length_b   1.000
_cell.length_c   1.000
_cell.angle_alpha   90.00
_cell.angle_beta   90.00
_cell.angle_gamma   90.00
#
_symmetry.space_group_name_H-M   'P 1'
#
loop_
_entity.id
_entity.type
_entity.pdbx_description
1 polymer ?
#
loop_
_entity_poly.entity_id
_entity_poly.type
_entity_poly.pdbx_seq_one_letter_code
_entity_poly.pdbx_strand_id
1 'polypeptide(L)'
;VNLLSAVCDAAAAGVLCAAVARWSRSRAAGIVAGALLAASPGIWRYAICAEVFALDNLCVAGLLLLGVLYADARDPRVLVAGALLGGLGLSNHHTIVFTLAPFAVWALWTARGELRSPRLVGSIALAFGVGLLPYLYLPIAAARHAPVTWGAEGTWDGFWAHVLRREYGTFQLAPSGIAGASDGAQTARAWWSDLLEELGGWGVPLAAFGVVHTARRDTTRLVLASIASVVLAVGVMVGLGNLPVSDGLHRGIVARFWQQPTVHVCAWAGLGFGWLAGWLGPRWRAARLAFAAALAIVPAATRFRAMDRHTSTLVRSYGAEILRAAPPGALLVTKGDLITSPLRYLQAVEGQRPDVRVIDQELMGLAWYPPLVREAHPEVVIPGARYMLGVRDGFTMKQLLDANIDRAPVLVCGGVKPPDVSADGAYGRWPFGLCELVHKGTEPVNLDDWIRQSEAALPDIDFRGQPRPPGSWEAIVWSDTWEVRDSRAAHLMRVAGADPSRRPYLAVAADMLQRLVDDNPDEPPHVYKDLAIALGRAGLDTPERKAQAAEAWRRYLADAPADDPMLPAIRKELERLTR
;
A
#
# COMPACT_ATOMS: atom_id res chain seq x y z
N VAL A 1 3.37 16.50 3.69
CA VAL A 1 2.27 15.63 4.15
C VAL A 1 2.81 14.56 5.10
N ASN A 2 3.89 13.84 4.75
CA ASN A 2 4.49 12.81 5.63
C ASN A 2 4.90 13.37 7.01
N LEU A 3 5.41 14.61 7.07
CA LEU A 3 5.74 15.25 8.34
C LEU A 3 4.48 15.43 9.24
N LEU A 4 3.32 15.70 8.65
CA LEU A 4 2.06 15.79 9.40
C LEU A 4 1.73 14.45 10.07
N SER A 5 1.85 13.34 9.32
CA SER A 5 1.64 11.99 9.88
C SER A 5 2.61 11.71 11.04
N ALA A 6 3.89 12.03 10.86
CA ALA A 6 4.89 11.86 11.92
C ALA A 6 4.59 12.69 13.18
N VAL A 7 4.13 13.94 13.00
CA VAL A 7 3.71 14.80 14.13
C VAL A 7 2.47 14.24 14.81
N CYS A 8 1.50 13.72 14.06
CA CYS A 8 0.29 13.13 14.63
C CYS A 8 0.60 11.89 15.47
N ASP A 9 1.44 10.97 14.99
CA ASP A 9 1.79 9.77 15.75
C ASP A 9 2.71 10.08 16.95
N ALA A 10 3.63 11.03 16.81
CA ALA A 10 4.40 11.52 17.96
C ALA A 10 3.48 12.16 19.04
N ALA A 11 2.49 12.94 18.59
CA ALA A 11 1.47 13.49 19.50
C ALA A 11 0.60 12.40 20.11
N ALA A 12 0.21 11.36 19.33
CA ALA A 12 -0.54 10.21 19.84
C ALA A 12 0.22 9.49 20.97
N ALA A 13 1.53 9.26 20.78
CA ALA A 13 2.38 8.68 21.81
C ALA A 13 2.46 9.56 23.07
N GLY A 14 2.58 10.88 22.90
CA GLY A 14 2.57 11.85 24.01
C GLY A 14 1.23 11.89 24.75
N VAL A 15 0.11 11.90 24.03
CA VAL A 15 -1.25 11.87 24.60
C VAL A 15 -1.51 10.53 25.31
N LEU A 16 -1.07 9.41 24.74
CA LEU A 16 -1.16 8.10 25.38
C LEU A 16 -0.34 8.03 26.67
N CYS A 17 0.89 8.60 26.66
CA CYS A 17 1.72 8.75 27.85
C CYS A 17 0.96 9.51 28.95
N ALA A 18 0.34 10.65 28.62
CA ALA A 18 -0.44 11.45 29.56
C ALA A 18 -1.67 10.67 30.09
N ALA A 19 -2.40 9.99 29.21
CA ALA A 19 -3.57 9.19 29.56
C ALA A 19 -3.22 8.10 30.57
N VAL A 20 -2.19 7.30 30.27
CA VAL A 20 -1.77 6.18 31.13
C VAL A 20 -1.10 6.66 32.40
N ALA A 21 -0.30 7.74 32.36
CA ALA A 21 0.28 8.34 33.58
C ALA A 21 -0.80 8.79 34.56
N ARG A 22 -1.87 9.39 34.04
CA ARG A 22 -3.02 9.81 34.88
C ARG A 22 -3.82 8.61 35.36
N TRP A 23 -4.13 7.66 34.51
CA TRP A 23 -4.93 6.46 34.82
C TRP A 23 -4.25 5.61 35.89
N SER A 24 -2.95 5.36 35.78
CA SER A 24 -2.16 4.57 36.73
C SER A 24 -1.63 5.36 37.93
N ARG A 25 -1.68 6.70 37.88
CA ARG A 25 -0.97 7.62 38.76
C ARG A 25 0.55 7.40 38.79
N SER A 26 1.11 6.94 37.66
CA SER A 26 2.53 6.62 37.52
C SER A 26 3.09 7.21 36.22
N ARG A 27 4.03 8.16 36.33
CA ARG A 27 4.73 8.73 35.16
C ARG A 27 5.50 7.66 34.38
N ALA A 28 6.12 6.71 35.09
CA ALA A 28 6.86 5.62 34.43
C ALA A 28 5.92 4.72 33.61
N ALA A 29 4.71 4.44 34.06
CA ALA A 29 3.69 3.71 33.32
C ALA A 29 3.30 4.44 32.02
N GLY A 30 3.11 5.76 32.11
CA GLY A 30 2.83 6.59 30.94
C GLY A 30 3.98 6.55 29.92
N ILE A 31 5.22 6.71 30.39
CA ILE A 31 6.41 6.66 29.53
C ILE A 31 6.48 5.31 28.80
N VAL A 32 6.24 4.19 29.49
CA VAL A 32 6.24 2.86 28.86
C VAL A 32 5.17 2.76 27.77
N ALA A 33 3.94 3.20 28.04
CA ALA A 33 2.85 3.15 27.07
C ALA A 33 3.17 3.99 25.81
N GLY A 34 3.55 5.25 26.00
CA GLY A 34 3.91 6.14 24.89
C GLY A 34 5.14 5.68 24.11
N ALA A 35 6.14 5.14 24.82
CA ALA A 35 7.36 4.63 24.23
C ALA A 35 7.12 3.37 23.38
N LEU A 36 6.32 2.43 23.87
CA LEU A 36 5.91 1.25 23.11
C LEU A 36 5.21 1.65 21.81
N LEU A 37 4.28 2.63 21.89
CA LEU A 37 3.60 3.13 20.72
C LEU A 37 4.57 3.79 19.73
N ALA A 38 5.43 4.70 20.21
CA ALA A 38 6.38 5.43 19.37
C ALA A 38 7.45 4.53 18.74
N ALA A 39 7.84 3.44 19.42
CA ALA A 39 8.84 2.49 18.93
C ALA A 39 8.24 1.28 18.18
N SER A 40 6.91 1.21 18.06
CA SER A 40 6.19 0.15 17.35
C SER A 40 6.51 0.21 15.86
N PRO A 41 6.99 -0.89 15.22
CA PRO A 41 7.34 -0.91 13.80
C PRO A 41 6.18 -0.55 12.88
N GLY A 42 4.97 -1.04 13.17
CA GLY A 42 3.78 -0.76 12.38
C GLY A 42 3.38 0.72 12.47
N ILE A 43 3.36 1.29 13.67
CA ILE A 43 3.09 2.73 13.86
C ILE A 43 4.14 3.56 13.11
N TRP A 44 5.43 3.27 13.31
CA TRP A 44 6.52 4.03 12.67
C TRP A 44 6.47 3.97 11.13
N ARG A 45 6.18 2.78 10.56
CA ARG A 45 6.06 2.61 9.10
C ARG A 45 5.04 3.56 8.48
N TYR A 46 3.88 3.73 9.11
CA TYR A 46 2.82 4.59 8.59
C TYR A 46 2.93 6.04 9.07
N ALA A 47 3.66 6.32 10.14
CA ALA A 47 4.00 7.68 10.56
C ALA A 47 4.84 8.45 9.54
N ILE A 48 5.65 7.74 8.73
CA ILE A 48 6.47 8.34 7.68
C ILE A 48 5.80 8.36 6.30
N CYS A 49 4.54 7.91 6.22
CA CYS A 49 3.72 7.92 5.01
C CYS A 49 2.59 8.95 5.09
N ALA A 50 2.12 9.43 3.94
CA ALA A 50 0.96 10.32 3.84
C ALA A 50 -0.34 9.50 3.97
N GLU A 51 -0.64 9.03 5.19
CA GLU A 51 -1.77 8.15 5.49
C GLU A 51 -2.67 8.74 6.57
N VAL A 52 -3.92 8.32 6.59
CA VAL A 52 -4.94 8.78 7.55
C VAL A 52 -4.77 8.20 8.95
N PHE A 53 -4.02 7.10 9.08
CA PHE A 53 -3.93 6.31 10.31
C PHE A 53 -3.22 7.03 11.45
N ALA A 54 -2.22 7.85 11.15
CA ALA A 54 -1.51 8.62 12.17
C ALA A 54 -2.42 9.62 12.92
N LEU A 55 -3.30 10.32 12.19
CA LEU A 55 -4.30 11.20 12.80
C LEU A 55 -5.37 10.39 13.54
N ASP A 56 -5.72 9.23 13.03
CA ASP A 56 -6.66 8.32 13.69
C ASP A 56 -6.10 7.80 15.04
N ASN A 57 -4.82 7.44 15.10
CA ASN A 57 -4.12 7.06 16.32
C ASN A 57 -4.14 8.18 17.37
N LEU A 58 -3.96 9.43 16.93
CA LEU A 58 -4.06 10.60 17.81
C LEU A 58 -5.48 10.76 18.36
N CYS A 59 -6.51 10.55 17.53
CA CYS A 59 -7.90 10.58 17.97
C CYS A 59 -8.20 9.46 18.97
N VAL A 60 -7.71 8.23 18.73
CA VAL A 60 -7.86 7.10 19.67
C VAL A 60 -7.19 7.40 21.02
N ALA A 61 -5.94 7.87 21.01
CA ALA A 61 -5.23 8.27 22.22
C ALA A 61 -5.94 9.41 22.96
N GLY A 62 -6.49 10.37 22.19
CA GLY A 62 -7.30 11.47 22.72
C GLY A 62 -8.60 10.98 23.39
N LEU A 63 -9.34 10.05 22.76
CA LEU A 63 -10.54 9.46 23.35
C LEU A 63 -10.22 8.69 24.63
N LEU A 64 -9.10 7.95 24.67
CA LEU A 64 -8.61 7.31 25.87
C LEU A 64 -8.33 8.32 26.99
N LEU A 65 -7.61 9.42 26.68
CA LEU A 65 -7.33 10.48 27.66
C LEU A 65 -8.62 11.11 28.18
N LEU A 66 -9.54 11.48 27.29
CA LEU A 66 -10.84 12.05 27.67
C LEU A 66 -11.66 11.05 28.50
N GLY A 67 -11.62 9.77 28.16
CA GLY A 67 -12.25 8.72 28.96
C GLY A 67 -11.70 8.66 30.39
N VAL A 68 -10.38 8.74 30.56
CA VAL A 68 -9.74 8.80 31.90
C VAL A 68 -10.12 10.07 32.64
N LEU A 69 -10.09 11.23 31.96
CA LEU A 69 -10.46 12.52 32.57
C LEU A 69 -11.91 12.53 33.06
N TYR A 70 -12.83 11.98 32.25
CA TYR A 70 -14.23 11.88 32.64
C TYR A 70 -14.45 10.87 33.78
N ALA A 71 -13.73 9.75 33.76
CA ALA A 71 -13.78 8.78 34.86
C ALA A 71 -13.34 9.39 36.21
N ASP A 72 -12.30 10.25 36.17
CA ASP A 72 -11.76 10.90 37.36
C ASP A 72 -12.63 12.05 37.89
N ALA A 73 -13.02 12.98 37.03
CA ALA A 73 -13.58 14.27 37.43
C ALA A 73 -15.11 14.40 37.23
N ARG A 74 -15.71 13.54 36.39
CA ARG A 74 -17.15 13.61 36.03
C ARG A 74 -17.57 14.97 35.46
N ASP A 75 -16.63 15.70 34.81
CA ASP A 75 -16.93 16.98 34.16
C ASP A 75 -17.67 16.76 32.84
N PRO A 76 -18.92 17.24 32.66
CA PRO A 76 -19.68 17.09 31.45
C PRO A 76 -19.02 17.74 30.19
N ARG A 77 -18.13 18.72 30.39
CA ARG A 77 -17.38 19.35 29.29
C ARG A 77 -16.49 18.35 28.57
N VAL A 78 -16.01 17.32 29.28
CA VAL A 78 -15.19 16.25 28.69
C VAL A 78 -16.02 15.41 27.74
N LEU A 79 -17.32 15.20 27.98
CA LEU A 79 -18.21 14.51 27.04
C LEU A 79 -18.39 15.32 25.74
N VAL A 80 -18.51 16.64 25.86
CA VAL A 80 -18.60 17.54 24.70
C VAL A 80 -17.30 17.52 23.89
N ALA A 81 -16.15 17.54 24.56
CA ALA A 81 -14.84 17.41 23.90
C ALA A 81 -14.68 16.04 23.22
N GLY A 82 -15.15 14.96 23.86
CA GLY A 82 -15.16 13.61 23.29
C GLY A 82 -16.03 13.49 22.05
N ALA A 83 -17.20 14.14 22.06
CA ALA A 83 -18.09 14.19 20.89
C ALA A 83 -17.46 14.96 19.72
N LEU A 84 -16.84 16.12 19.98
CA LEU A 84 -16.10 16.87 18.97
C LEU A 84 -14.98 16.02 18.35
N LEU A 85 -14.15 15.39 19.20
CA LEU A 85 -13.06 14.54 18.75
C LEU A 85 -13.56 13.31 17.98
N GLY A 86 -14.70 12.73 18.40
CA GLY A 86 -15.34 11.63 17.69
C GLY A 86 -15.81 12.04 16.29
N GLY A 87 -16.39 13.22 16.13
CA GLY A 87 -16.78 13.77 14.82
C GLY A 87 -15.55 14.05 13.93
N LEU A 88 -14.50 14.66 14.47
CA LEU A 88 -13.23 14.88 13.78
C LEU A 88 -12.57 13.56 13.34
N GLY A 89 -12.55 12.57 14.21
CA GLY A 89 -12.02 11.24 13.88
C GLY A 89 -12.80 10.56 12.75
N LEU A 90 -14.15 10.62 12.77
CA LEU A 90 -14.98 10.10 11.70
C LEU A 90 -14.78 10.84 10.37
N SER A 91 -14.53 12.13 10.39
CA SER A 91 -14.23 12.89 9.18
C SER A 91 -12.84 12.60 8.61
N ASN A 92 -11.93 12.04 9.43
CA ASN A 92 -10.64 11.56 8.97
C ASN A 92 -10.74 10.12 8.41
N HIS A 93 -11.22 9.16 9.25
CA HIS A 93 -11.32 7.78 8.80
C HIS A 93 -12.41 7.01 9.57
N HIS A 94 -13.21 6.22 8.83
CA HIS A 94 -14.36 5.52 9.41
C HIS A 94 -14.01 4.46 10.46
N THR A 95 -12.79 3.91 10.45
CA THR A 95 -12.38 2.88 11.42
C THR A 95 -12.34 3.37 12.86
N ILE A 96 -12.30 4.69 13.09
CA ILE A 96 -12.44 5.26 14.44
C ILE A 96 -13.72 4.76 15.16
N VAL A 97 -14.74 4.33 14.39
CA VAL A 97 -15.98 3.77 14.95
C VAL A 97 -15.73 2.60 15.90
N PHE A 98 -14.66 1.83 15.65
CA PHE A 98 -14.30 0.69 16.49
C PHE A 98 -13.87 1.10 17.91
N THR A 99 -13.35 2.31 18.08
CA THR A 99 -13.08 2.91 19.38
C THR A 99 -14.22 3.80 19.85
N LEU A 100 -14.76 4.62 18.94
CA LEU A 100 -15.79 5.60 19.29
C LEU A 100 -17.08 4.94 19.81
N ALA A 101 -17.55 3.85 19.19
CA ALA A 101 -18.80 3.21 19.57
C ALA A 101 -18.74 2.58 20.99
N PRO A 102 -17.74 1.76 21.37
CA PRO A 102 -17.62 1.26 22.74
C PRO A 102 -17.45 2.39 23.77
N PHE A 103 -16.69 3.44 23.44
CA PHE A 103 -16.52 4.59 24.34
C PHE A 103 -17.79 5.42 24.46
N ALA A 104 -18.56 5.60 23.40
CA ALA A 104 -19.87 6.26 23.45
C ALA A 104 -20.85 5.46 24.32
N VAL A 105 -20.92 4.14 24.16
CA VAL A 105 -21.75 3.28 25.01
C VAL A 105 -21.34 3.41 26.47
N TRP A 106 -20.03 3.36 26.75
CA TRP A 106 -19.52 3.57 28.12
C TRP A 106 -19.87 4.95 28.67
N ALA A 107 -19.68 6.01 27.86
CA ALA A 107 -19.98 7.39 28.27
C ALA A 107 -21.47 7.60 28.54
N LEU A 108 -22.35 7.14 27.63
CA LEU A 108 -23.81 7.21 27.78
C LEU A 108 -24.28 6.48 29.06
N TRP A 109 -23.75 5.27 29.29
CA TRP A 109 -24.08 4.52 30.51
C TRP A 109 -23.62 5.23 31.78
N THR A 110 -22.41 5.78 31.73
CA THR A 110 -21.78 6.40 32.89
C THR A 110 -22.38 7.77 33.20
N ALA A 111 -22.75 8.54 32.15
CA ALA A 111 -23.31 9.89 32.22
C ALA A 111 -24.84 9.92 32.23
N ARG A 112 -25.51 8.79 32.40
CA ARG A 112 -26.98 8.72 32.29
C ARG A 112 -27.75 9.73 33.16
N GLY A 113 -27.17 10.17 34.28
CA GLY A 113 -27.73 11.21 35.15
C GLY A 113 -27.64 12.59 34.53
N GLU A 114 -26.47 12.94 34.04
CA GLU A 114 -26.12 14.22 33.41
C GLU A 114 -26.85 14.41 32.06
N LEU A 115 -27.07 13.33 31.32
CA LEU A 115 -27.77 13.32 30.03
C LEU A 115 -29.27 13.62 30.12
N ARG A 116 -29.81 13.77 31.35
CA ARG A 116 -31.17 14.34 31.55
C ARG A 116 -31.22 15.82 31.21
N SER A 117 -30.08 16.51 31.13
CA SER A 117 -30.00 17.91 30.71
C SER A 117 -30.09 18.06 29.19
N PRO A 118 -31.17 18.65 28.64
CA PRO A 118 -31.27 18.88 27.20
C PRO A 118 -30.16 19.78 26.65
N ARG A 119 -29.66 20.71 27.49
CA ARG A 119 -28.53 21.59 27.10
C ARG A 119 -27.27 20.80 26.89
N LEU A 120 -26.96 19.82 27.74
CA LEU A 120 -25.76 18.98 27.58
C LEU A 120 -25.91 18.10 26.36
N VAL A 121 -27.06 17.47 26.16
CA VAL A 121 -27.31 16.64 24.97
C VAL A 121 -27.19 17.46 23.69
N GLY A 122 -27.77 18.66 23.65
CA GLY A 122 -27.63 19.59 22.53
C GLY A 122 -26.17 20.01 22.28
N SER A 123 -25.38 20.26 23.35
CA SER A 123 -23.96 20.60 23.22
C SER A 123 -23.14 19.43 22.68
N ILE A 124 -23.42 18.20 23.12
CA ILE A 124 -22.77 16.97 22.61
C ILE A 124 -23.09 16.79 21.13
N ALA A 125 -24.38 16.88 20.74
CA ALA A 125 -24.81 16.74 19.35
C ALA A 125 -24.19 17.83 18.45
N LEU A 126 -24.20 19.08 18.93
CA LEU A 126 -23.58 20.18 18.19
C LEU A 126 -22.07 19.98 18.03
N ALA A 127 -21.37 19.62 19.09
CA ALA A 127 -19.92 19.39 19.04
C ALA A 127 -19.56 18.24 18.09
N PHE A 128 -20.33 17.15 18.11
CA PHE A 128 -20.16 16.06 17.15
C PHE A 128 -20.38 16.53 15.71
N GLY A 129 -21.45 17.29 15.45
CA GLY A 129 -21.74 17.89 14.14
C GLY A 129 -20.64 18.83 13.67
N VAL A 130 -20.10 19.68 14.58
CA VAL A 130 -18.94 20.53 14.27
C VAL A 130 -17.72 19.69 13.91
N GLY A 131 -17.50 18.57 14.59
CA GLY A 131 -16.43 17.62 14.27
C GLY A 131 -16.55 16.99 12.88
N LEU A 132 -17.75 16.94 12.29
CA LEU A 132 -17.97 16.45 10.93
C LEU A 132 -17.79 17.52 9.84
N LEU A 133 -17.61 18.80 10.20
CA LEU A 133 -17.46 19.87 9.22
C LEU A 133 -16.31 19.68 8.20
N PRO A 134 -15.19 18.99 8.50
CA PRO A 134 -14.18 18.71 7.50
C PRO A 134 -14.70 18.00 6.23
N TYR A 135 -15.81 17.24 6.32
CA TYR A 135 -16.45 16.67 5.12
C TYR A 135 -16.92 17.73 4.13
N LEU A 136 -17.24 18.96 4.56
CA LEU A 136 -17.63 20.05 3.68
C LEU A 136 -16.48 20.53 2.77
N TYR A 137 -15.23 20.18 3.11
CA TYR A 137 -14.10 20.44 2.23
C TYR A 137 -14.22 19.70 0.89
N LEU A 138 -14.81 18.52 0.86
CA LEU A 138 -14.91 17.69 -0.35
C LEU A 138 -15.65 18.42 -1.49
N PRO A 139 -16.90 18.89 -1.32
CA PRO A 139 -17.58 19.63 -2.38
C PRO A 139 -16.91 20.98 -2.70
N ILE A 140 -16.26 21.63 -1.72
CA ILE A 140 -15.50 22.86 -1.95
C ILE A 140 -14.28 22.59 -2.84
N ALA A 141 -13.55 21.49 -2.57
CA ALA A 141 -12.39 21.09 -3.38
C ALA A 141 -12.82 20.68 -4.80
N ALA A 142 -13.91 19.93 -4.93
CA ALA A 142 -14.47 19.54 -6.22
C ALA A 142 -14.88 20.76 -7.05
N ALA A 143 -15.51 21.77 -6.43
CA ALA A 143 -15.88 23.02 -7.11
C ALA A 143 -14.67 23.87 -7.56
N ARG A 144 -13.47 23.61 -7.04
CA ARG A 144 -12.22 24.29 -7.44
C ARG A 144 -11.45 23.53 -8.53
N HIS A 145 -12.02 22.50 -9.14
CA HIS A 145 -11.40 21.68 -10.17
C HIS A 145 -10.02 21.17 -9.74
N ALA A 146 -9.95 20.54 -8.55
CA ALA A 146 -8.71 19.97 -8.07
C ALA A 146 -8.13 18.96 -9.10
N PRO A 147 -6.81 18.97 -9.37
CA PRO A 147 -6.21 18.16 -10.43
C PRO A 147 -6.36 16.66 -10.22
N VAL A 148 -6.60 16.24 -8.98
CA VAL A 148 -6.90 14.85 -8.62
C VAL A 148 -8.05 14.85 -7.63
N THR A 149 -9.17 14.23 -7.99
CA THR A 149 -10.33 13.99 -7.12
C THR A 149 -10.62 12.50 -7.04
N TRP A 150 -11.25 12.08 -5.96
CA TRP A 150 -11.65 10.69 -5.75
C TRP A 150 -13.17 10.63 -5.54
N GLY A 151 -13.91 10.53 -6.64
CA GLY A 151 -15.37 10.53 -6.60
C GLY A 151 -15.99 11.74 -7.27
N ALA A 152 -17.30 11.81 -7.25
CA ALA A 152 -18.10 12.92 -7.78
C ALA A 152 -18.62 13.83 -6.64
N GLU A 153 -17.73 14.22 -5.72
CA GLU A 153 -18.07 14.93 -4.48
C GLU A 153 -18.68 16.33 -4.72
N GLY A 154 -18.58 16.85 -5.93
CA GLY A 154 -19.26 18.09 -6.36
C GLY A 154 -20.77 17.90 -6.55
N THR A 155 -21.28 16.66 -6.54
CA THR A 155 -22.70 16.32 -6.61
C THR A 155 -23.21 15.80 -5.26
N TRP A 156 -24.53 16.00 -5.01
CA TRP A 156 -25.15 15.49 -3.78
C TRP A 156 -25.03 13.98 -3.62
N ASP A 157 -25.27 13.23 -4.69
CA ASP A 157 -25.16 11.76 -4.67
C ASP A 157 -23.72 11.29 -4.51
N GLY A 158 -22.75 11.93 -5.17
CA GLY A 158 -21.33 11.61 -5.03
C GLY A 158 -20.80 11.92 -3.64
N PHE A 159 -21.19 13.04 -3.04
CA PHE A 159 -20.85 13.36 -1.66
C PHE A 159 -21.33 12.27 -0.69
N TRP A 160 -22.60 11.86 -0.78
CA TRP A 160 -23.12 10.79 0.09
C TRP A 160 -22.59 9.41 -0.27
N ALA A 161 -22.23 9.16 -1.54
CA ALA A 161 -21.56 7.93 -1.93
C ALA A 161 -20.19 7.81 -1.25
N HIS A 162 -19.44 8.89 -1.20
CA HIS A 162 -18.16 8.97 -0.50
C HIS A 162 -18.32 8.82 1.03
N VAL A 163 -19.15 9.66 1.67
CA VAL A 163 -19.37 9.65 3.12
C VAL A 163 -19.87 8.28 3.61
N LEU A 164 -20.74 7.60 2.83
CA LEU A 164 -21.30 6.30 3.17
C LEU A 164 -20.49 5.11 2.58
N ARG A 165 -19.35 5.36 1.93
CA ARG A 165 -18.48 4.35 1.31
C ARG A 165 -19.21 3.39 0.36
N ARG A 166 -20.16 3.88 -0.42
CA ARG A 166 -20.99 3.03 -1.30
C ARG A 166 -20.19 2.35 -2.41
N GLU A 167 -19.07 2.94 -2.84
CA GLU A 167 -18.23 2.40 -3.91
C GLU A 167 -17.43 1.16 -3.51
N TYR A 168 -17.00 1.09 -2.25
CA TYR A 168 -16.19 -0.02 -1.74
C TYR A 168 -16.99 -1.08 -1.00
N GLY A 169 -18.18 -0.72 -0.52
CA GLY A 169 -18.95 -1.52 0.44
C GLY A 169 -18.52 -1.27 1.90
N THR A 170 -19.49 -1.37 2.82
CA THR A 170 -19.34 -0.89 4.21
C THR A 170 -18.27 -1.63 5.03
N PHE A 171 -17.90 -2.86 4.68
CA PHE A 171 -16.91 -3.66 5.41
C PHE A 171 -15.95 -4.40 4.46
N GLN A 172 -15.81 -3.94 3.21
CA GLN A 172 -14.89 -4.53 2.25
C GLN A 172 -13.64 -3.67 2.14
N LEU A 173 -12.48 -4.31 2.13
CA LEU A 173 -11.18 -3.66 1.92
C LEU A 173 -10.83 -3.56 0.44
N ALA A 174 -11.37 -4.46 -0.37
CA ALA A 174 -11.19 -4.49 -1.81
C ALA A 174 -12.50 -4.83 -2.53
N PRO A 175 -12.65 -4.44 -3.81
CA PRO A 175 -13.80 -4.84 -4.63
C PRO A 175 -13.95 -6.37 -4.68
N SER A 176 -15.20 -6.84 -4.75
CA SER A 176 -15.50 -8.26 -4.89
C SER A 176 -14.90 -8.81 -6.19
N GLY A 177 -14.07 -9.84 -6.12
CA GLY A 177 -13.42 -10.48 -7.28
C GLY A 177 -11.90 -10.56 -7.23
N ILE A 178 -11.25 -10.02 -6.20
CA ILE A 178 -9.83 -10.30 -5.96
C ILE A 178 -9.72 -11.78 -5.53
N ALA A 179 -9.02 -12.56 -6.33
CA ALA A 179 -8.86 -13.99 -6.12
C ALA A 179 -8.13 -14.31 -4.81
N GLY A 180 -8.75 -15.11 -3.98
CA GLY A 180 -8.23 -15.58 -2.70
C GLY A 180 -9.17 -15.17 -1.57
N ALA A 181 -10.00 -16.11 -1.09
CA ALA A 181 -10.78 -15.88 0.11
C ALA A 181 -9.83 -15.61 1.28
N SER A 182 -10.07 -14.52 2.03
CA SER A 182 -9.34 -14.32 3.27
C SER A 182 -9.71 -15.44 4.24
N ASP A 183 -8.70 -16.14 4.74
CA ASP A 183 -8.88 -17.09 5.85
C ASP A 183 -8.80 -16.30 7.16
N GLY A 184 -9.93 -16.20 7.87
CA GLY A 184 -9.99 -15.50 9.14
C GLY A 184 -8.99 -16.03 10.17
N ALA A 185 -8.68 -17.34 10.14
CA ALA A 185 -7.68 -17.93 11.03
C ALA A 185 -6.26 -17.48 10.63
N GLN A 186 -5.96 -17.30 9.35
CA GLN A 186 -4.70 -16.73 8.90
C GLN A 186 -4.60 -15.26 9.27
N THR A 187 -5.67 -14.49 9.10
CA THR A 187 -5.73 -13.07 9.49
C THR A 187 -5.52 -12.90 11.00
N ALA A 188 -6.15 -13.74 11.82
CA ALA A 188 -5.97 -13.71 13.28
C ALA A 188 -4.52 -14.07 13.67
N ARG A 189 -3.92 -15.07 13.04
CA ARG A 189 -2.51 -15.45 13.26
C ARG A 189 -1.56 -14.33 12.83
N ALA A 190 -1.81 -13.69 11.70
CA ALA A 190 -1.03 -12.57 11.22
C ALA A 190 -1.09 -11.38 12.20
N TRP A 191 -2.30 -11.00 12.65
CA TRP A 191 -2.46 -9.98 13.69
C TRP A 191 -1.70 -10.32 14.97
N TRP A 192 -1.80 -11.56 15.45
CA TRP A 192 -1.10 -11.99 16.66
C TRP A 192 0.43 -11.95 16.50
N SER A 193 0.93 -12.40 15.36
CA SER A 193 2.36 -12.32 15.03
C SER A 193 2.87 -10.87 15.02
N ASP A 194 2.11 -9.97 14.36
CA ASP A 194 2.47 -8.57 14.29
C ASP A 194 2.39 -7.91 15.68
N LEU A 195 1.39 -8.23 16.49
CA LEU A 195 1.28 -7.72 17.86
C LEU A 195 2.48 -8.13 18.74
N LEU A 196 2.99 -9.35 18.59
CA LEU A 196 4.20 -9.81 19.29
C LEU A 196 5.44 -9.04 18.82
N GLU A 197 5.54 -8.73 17.54
CA GLU A 197 6.63 -7.91 16.99
C GLU A 197 6.54 -6.45 17.46
N GLU A 198 5.35 -5.87 17.43
CA GLU A 198 5.05 -4.50 17.86
C GLU A 198 5.49 -4.25 19.31
N LEU A 199 5.10 -5.14 20.21
CA LEU A 199 5.35 -5.02 21.64
C LEU A 199 6.62 -5.74 22.12
N GLY A 200 7.36 -6.39 21.21
CA GLY A 200 8.57 -7.13 21.55
C GLY A 200 8.34 -8.39 22.41
N GLY A 201 7.20 -9.06 22.27
CA GLY A 201 6.84 -10.28 22.95
C GLY A 201 6.55 -10.11 24.47
N TRP A 202 7.40 -9.38 25.20
CA TRP A 202 7.23 -9.11 26.63
C TRP A 202 6.09 -8.12 26.94
N GLY A 203 5.74 -7.27 25.99
CA GLY A 203 4.67 -6.27 26.18
C GLY A 203 3.29 -6.91 26.26
N VAL A 204 3.06 -8.06 25.61
CA VAL A 204 1.76 -8.75 25.64
C VAL A 204 1.41 -9.29 27.04
N PRO A 205 2.27 -10.05 27.74
CA PRO A 205 2.02 -10.41 29.14
C PRO A 205 1.79 -9.19 30.03
N LEU A 206 2.56 -8.11 29.80
CA LEU A 206 2.42 -6.88 30.57
C LEU A 206 1.06 -6.22 30.34
N ALA A 207 0.55 -6.23 29.10
CA ALA A 207 -0.78 -5.74 28.75
C ALA A 207 -1.88 -6.58 29.44
N ALA A 208 -1.76 -7.90 29.44
CA ALA A 208 -2.69 -8.80 30.15
C ALA A 208 -2.73 -8.49 31.66
N PHE A 209 -1.57 -8.30 32.30
CA PHE A 209 -1.50 -7.86 33.70
C PHE A 209 -2.19 -6.52 33.91
N GLY A 210 -2.00 -5.56 33.01
CA GLY A 210 -2.62 -4.26 33.05
C GLY A 210 -4.14 -4.34 33.03
N VAL A 211 -4.70 -5.12 32.12
CA VAL A 211 -6.14 -5.38 32.00
C VAL A 211 -6.68 -6.01 33.27
N VAL A 212 -6.12 -7.14 33.72
CA VAL A 212 -6.60 -7.87 34.90
C VAL A 212 -6.58 -7.01 36.17
N HIS A 213 -5.51 -6.26 36.38
CA HIS A 213 -5.37 -5.44 37.55
C HIS A 213 -6.30 -4.21 37.56
N THR A 214 -6.41 -3.54 36.39
CA THR A 214 -7.25 -2.33 36.26
C THR A 214 -8.73 -2.68 36.27
N ALA A 215 -9.11 -3.89 35.81
CA ALA A 215 -10.48 -4.40 35.87
C ALA A 215 -11.00 -4.66 37.27
N ARG A 216 -10.15 -4.59 38.29
CA ARG A 216 -10.54 -4.73 39.70
C ARG A 216 -10.71 -3.38 40.43
N ARG A 217 -10.75 -2.25 39.72
CA ARG A 217 -10.84 -0.89 40.24
C ARG A 217 -12.08 -0.17 39.72
N ASP A 218 -12.32 1.04 40.18
CA ASP A 218 -13.45 1.89 39.76
C ASP A 218 -13.49 2.19 38.26
N THR A 219 -12.37 2.00 37.57
CA THR A 219 -12.24 2.19 36.09
C THR A 219 -12.53 0.94 35.26
N THR A 220 -13.04 -0.14 35.85
CA THR A 220 -13.36 -1.42 35.19
C THR A 220 -14.14 -1.22 33.91
N ARG A 221 -15.15 -0.36 33.90
CA ARG A 221 -16.00 -0.12 32.73
C ARG A 221 -15.26 0.55 31.58
N LEU A 222 -14.29 1.42 31.88
CA LEU A 222 -13.44 2.04 30.87
C LEU A 222 -12.48 1.00 30.24
N VAL A 223 -11.94 0.09 31.06
CA VAL A 223 -11.15 -1.05 30.56
C VAL A 223 -11.98 -1.93 29.65
N LEU A 224 -13.22 -2.24 30.02
CA LEU A 224 -14.14 -3.03 29.20
C LEU A 224 -14.45 -2.34 27.86
N ALA A 225 -14.65 -1.01 27.84
CA ALA A 225 -14.81 -0.26 26.59
C ALA A 225 -13.56 -0.35 25.71
N SER A 226 -12.38 -0.24 26.31
CA SER A 226 -11.09 -0.40 25.60
C SER A 226 -10.90 -1.83 25.04
N ILE A 227 -11.27 -2.87 25.80
CA ILE A 227 -11.26 -4.26 25.32
C ILE A 227 -12.24 -4.44 24.16
N ALA A 228 -13.46 -3.92 24.31
CA ALA A 228 -14.49 -3.99 23.26
C ALA A 228 -14.02 -3.31 21.98
N SER A 229 -13.26 -2.22 22.07
CA SER A 229 -12.65 -1.55 20.92
C SER A 229 -11.68 -2.47 20.16
N VAL A 230 -10.78 -3.14 20.88
CA VAL A 230 -9.84 -4.09 20.27
C VAL A 230 -10.57 -5.28 19.66
N VAL A 231 -11.51 -5.88 20.41
CA VAL A 231 -12.28 -7.05 19.94
C VAL A 231 -13.09 -6.70 18.71
N LEU A 232 -13.71 -5.52 18.67
CA LEU A 232 -14.51 -5.08 17.53
C LEU A 232 -13.62 -4.81 16.30
N ALA A 233 -12.50 -4.09 16.45
CA ALA A 233 -11.60 -3.79 15.36
C ALA A 233 -10.98 -5.06 14.76
N VAL A 234 -10.40 -5.93 15.60
CA VAL A 234 -9.80 -7.19 15.16
C VAL A 234 -10.84 -8.16 14.64
N GLY A 235 -11.99 -8.28 15.32
CA GLY A 235 -13.08 -9.18 14.94
C GLY A 235 -13.67 -8.83 13.57
N VAL A 236 -13.83 -7.54 13.26
CA VAL A 236 -14.29 -7.08 11.95
C VAL A 236 -13.25 -7.41 10.87
N MET A 237 -11.96 -7.18 11.12
CA MET A 237 -10.90 -7.49 10.14
C MET A 237 -10.75 -9.00 9.92
N VAL A 238 -10.88 -9.81 10.97
CA VAL A 238 -10.81 -11.29 10.88
C VAL A 238 -12.05 -11.87 10.20
N GLY A 239 -13.23 -11.35 10.50
CA GLY A 239 -14.50 -11.91 10.04
C GLY A 239 -14.98 -11.38 8.68
N LEU A 240 -14.64 -10.15 8.35
CA LEU A 240 -15.15 -9.43 7.17
C LEU A 240 -14.04 -8.92 6.23
N GLY A 241 -12.77 -9.02 6.62
CA GLY A 241 -11.66 -8.67 5.74
C GLY A 241 -11.61 -9.61 4.52
N ASN A 242 -11.52 -9.05 3.31
CA ASN A 242 -11.56 -9.78 2.05
C ASN A 242 -10.22 -9.75 1.27
N LEU A 243 -9.10 -9.49 1.96
CA LEU A 243 -7.76 -9.53 1.38
C LEU A 243 -6.97 -10.73 1.93
N PRO A 244 -6.33 -11.54 1.07
CA PRO A 244 -5.51 -12.66 1.50
C PRO A 244 -4.20 -12.17 2.15
N VAL A 245 -4.03 -12.44 3.45
CA VAL A 245 -2.82 -12.05 4.21
C VAL A 245 -1.61 -12.96 3.95
N SER A 246 -1.75 -13.99 3.12
CA SER A 246 -0.66 -14.84 2.64
C SER A 246 0.29 -14.12 1.69
N ASP A 247 -0.20 -13.12 0.97
CA ASP A 247 0.59 -12.23 0.14
C ASP A 247 1.13 -11.07 0.99
N GLY A 248 2.44 -10.82 0.89
CA GLY A 248 3.13 -9.78 1.67
C GLY A 248 2.58 -8.36 1.44
N LEU A 249 2.19 -8.04 0.20
CA LEU A 249 1.60 -6.75 -0.14
C LEU A 249 0.21 -6.59 0.49
N HIS A 250 -0.67 -7.57 0.32
CA HIS A 250 -2.00 -7.57 0.93
C HIS A 250 -1.94 -7.59 2.47
N ARG A 251 -0.97 -8.32 3.05
CA ARG A 251 -0.71 -8.27 4.49
C ARG A 251 -0.35 -6.85 4.93
N GLY A 252 0.51 -6.14 4.19
CA GLY A 252 0.81 -4.73 4.44
C GLY A 252 -0.43 -3.84 4.42
N ILE A 253 -1.36 -4.07 3.48
CA ILE A 253 -2.63 -3.34 3.42
C ILE A 253 -3.51 -3.62 4.66
N VAL A 254 -3.61 -4.86 5.11
CA VAL A 254 -4.42 -5.22 6.29
C VAL A 254 -3.76 -4.73 7.58
N ALA A 255 -2.43 -4.82 7.69
CA ALA A 255 -1.70 -4.46 8.91
C ALA A 255 -1.89 -3.00 9.35
N ARG A 256 -2.14 -2.07 8.42
CA ARG A 256 -2.41 -0.65 8.78
C ARG A 256 -3.68 -0.47 9.63
N PHE A 257 -4.65 -1.38 9.52
CA PHE A 257 -5.87 -1.35 10.33
C PHE A 257 -5.67 -1.85 11.77
N TRP A 258 -4.50 -2.44 12.08
CA TRP A 258 -4.18 -2.92 13.43
C TRP A 258 -3.59 -1.85 14.34
N GLN A 259 -3.32 -0.66 13.82
CA GLN A 259 -2.73 0.43 14.60
C GLN A 259 -3.61 0.88 15.76
N GLN A 260 -4.93 1.04 15.55
CA GLN A 260 -5.86 1.41 16.64
C GLN A 260 -5.88 0.38 17.79
N PRO A 261 -6.05 -0.94 17.52
CA PRO A 261 -5.86 -1.96 18.55
C PRO A 261 -4.53 -1.83 19.29
N THR A 262 -3.42 -1.56 18.57
CA THR A 262 -2.08 -1.40 19.16
C THR A 262 -2.03 -0.24 20.15
N VAL A 263 -2.69 0.90 19.89
CA VAL A 263 -2.78 2.01 20.84
C VAL A 263 -3.38 1.55 22.17
N HIS A 264 -4.47 0.79 22.14
CA HIS A 264 -5.12 0.26 23.34
C HIS A 264 -4.22 -0.74 24.08
N VAL A 265 -3.55 -1.66 23.35
CA VAL A 265 -2.68 -2.68 23.95
C VAL A 265 -1.44 -2.03 24.58
N CYS A 266 -0.86 -1.00 23.96
CA CYS A 266 0.21 -0.19 24.55
C CYS A 266 -0.24 0.49 25.85
N ALA A 267 -1.48 1.01 25.90
CA ALA A 267 -2.04 1.55 27.15
C ALA A 267 -2.09 0.48 28.25
N TRP A 268 -2.60 -0.72 27.92
CA TRP A 268 -2.67 -1.83 28.88
C TRP A 268 -1.28 -2.27 29.36
N ALA A 269 -0.29 -2.33 28.48
CA ALA A 269 1.09 -2.65 28.85
C ALA A 269 1.68 -1.61 29.81
N GLY A 270 1.43 -0.33 29.56
CA GLY A 270 1.82 0.73 30.49
C GLY A 270 1.13 0.60 31.87
N LEU A 271 -0.16 0.29 31.89
CA LEU A 271 -0.90 0.03 33.15
C LEU A 271 -0.31 -1.16 33.91
N GLY A 272 0.02 -2.25 33.20
CA GLY A 272 0.67 -3.44 33.78
C GLY A 272 2.03 -3.14 34.37
N PHE A 273 2.85 -2.38 33.64
CA PHE A 273 4.13 -1.89 34.15
C PHE A 273 3.95 -1.03 35.41
N GLY A 274 2.99 -0.11 35.40
CA GLY A 274 2.71 0.75 36.57
C GLY A 274 2.35 -0.04 37.83
N TRP A 275 1.59 -1.12 37.64
CA TRP A 275 1.21 -1.99 38.75
C TRP A 275 2.41 -2.80 39.26
N LEU A 276 3.17 -3.48 38.40
CA LEU A 276 4.37 -4.23 38.81
C LEU A 276 5.42 -3.32 39.45
N ALA A 277 5.67 -2.16 38.84
CA ALA A 277 6.61 -1.18 39.38
C ALA A 277 6.15 -0.60 40.76
N GLY A 278 4.86 -0.61 41.04
CA GLY A 278 4.30 -0.20 42.32
C GLY A 278 4.81 -1.03 43.52
N TRP A 279 5.12 -2.32 43.29
CA TRP A 279 5.65 -3.21 44.34
C TRP A 279 7.06 -2.85 44.80
N LEU A 280 7.84 -2.15 43.95
CA LEU A 280 9.22 -1.76 44.27
C LEU A 280 9.31 -0.62 45.33
N GLY A 281 8.19 0.00 45.69
CA GLY A 281 8.15 1.08 46.67
C GLY A 281 8.76 2.41 46.22
N PRO A 282 8.63 3.50 47.01
CA PRO A 282 8.99 4.87 46.59
C PRO A 282 10.49 5.08 46.36
N ARG A 283 11.35 4.36 47.11
CA ARG A 283 12.82 4.47 47.03
C ARG A 283 13.37 4.11 45.62
N TRP A 284 12.64 3.31 44.84
CA TRP A 284 13.02 2.86 43.51
C TRP A 284 12.48 3.75 42.37
N ARG A 285 11.94 4.96 42.72
CA ARG A 285 11.32 5.85 41.73
C ARG A 285 12.26 6.19 40.56
N ALA A 286 13.52 6.53 40.86
CA ALA A 286 14.51 6.86 39.85
C ALA A 286 14.82 5.64 38.95
N ALA A 287 15.01 4.47 39.55
CA ALA A 287 15.24 3.22 38.80
C ALA A 287 14.07 2.85 37.87
N ARG A 288 12.81 3.02 38.34
CA ARG A 288 11.61 2.82 37.53
C ARG A 288 11.56 3.76 36.32
N LEU A 289 11.90 5.03 36.51
CA LEU A 289 11.96 6.01 35.41
C LEU A 289 13.09 5.71 34.45
N ALA A 290 14.27 5.34 34.96
CA ALA A 290 15.40 4.94 34.14
C ALA A 290 15.09 3.69 33.31
N PHE A 291 14.45 2.69 33.92
CA PHE A 291 14.01 1.48 33.20
C PHE A 291 12.94 1.77 32.15
N ALA A 292 11.96 2.63 32.48
CA ALA A 292 10.95 3.07 31.51
C ALA A 292 11.58 3.84 30.33
N ALA A 293 12.58 4.69 30.61
CA ALA A 293 13.33 5.38 29.58
C ALA A 293 14.16 4.41 28.71
N ALA A 294 14.78 3.40 29.31
CA ALA A 294 15.50 2.36 28.57
C ALA A 294 14.55 1.57 27.64
N LEU A 295 13.36 1.22 28.10
CA LEU A 295 12.33 0.57 27.28
C LEU A 295 11.83 1.47 26.14
N ALA A 296 11.99 2.79 26.23
CA ALA A 296 11.72 3.72 25.15
C ALA A 296 12.89 3.80 24.14
N ILE A 297 14.09 4.00 24.66
CA ILE A 297 15.27 4.35 23.86
C ILE A 297 15.82 3.12 23.13
N VAL A 298 15.89 1.96 23.78
CA VAL A 298 16.52 0.77 23.20
C VAL A 298 15.77 0.26 21.95
N PRO A 299 14.44 0.05 21.98
CA PRO A 299 13.70 -0.36 20.78
C PRO A 299 13.78 0.71 19.68
N ALA A 300 13.67 1.98 20.01
CA ALA A 300 13.79 3.06 19.03
C ALA A 300 15.18 3.05 18.36
N ALA A 301 16.25 2.94 19.13
CA ALA A 301 17.61 2.92 18.60
C ALA A 301 17.91 1.68 17.75
N THR A 302 17.48 0.49 18.18
CA THR A 302 17.71 -0.76 17.45
C THR A 302 16.92 -0.86 16.16
N ARG A 303 15.71 -0.28 16.12
CA ARG A 303 14.82 -0.29 14.96
C ARG A 303 15.06 0.88 14.01
N PHE A 304 15.79 1.93 14.44
CA PHE A 304 15.96 3.16 13.67
C PHE A 304 16.44 2.91 12.24
N ARG A 305 17.50 2.13 12.07
CA ARG A 305 18.06 1.84 10.74
C ARG A 305 17.09 1.11 9.82
N ALA A 306 16.27 0.22 10.36
CA ALA A 306 15.27 -0.51 9.58
C ALA A 306 14.07 0.36 9.19
N MET A 307 13.78 1.39 9.98
CA MET A 307 12.67 2.32 9.75
C MET A 307 13.10 3.59 9.01
N ASP A 308 14.39 3.85 8.90
CA ASP A 308 14.91 5.00 8.17
C ASP A 308 14.71 4.83 6.65
N ARG A 309 13.90 5.71 6.08
CA ARG A 309 13.52 5.74 4.67
C ARG A 309 13.90 7.06 3.99
N HIS A 310 14.76 7.89 4.63
CA HIS A 310 15.06 9.22 4.10
C HIS A 310 15.74 9.19 2.72
N THR A 311 16.41 8.08 2.37
CA THR A 311 17.02 7.86 1.05
C THR A 311 16.14 7.07 0.09
N SER A 312 14.93 6.61 0.50
CA SER A 312 14.07 5.80 -0.36
C SER A 312 13.42 6.64 -1.46
N THR A 313 13.93 6.49 -2.67
CA THR A 313 13.46 7.21 -3.87
C THR A 313 12.96 6.28 -4.97
N LEU A 314 12.99 4.95 -4.75
CA LEU A 314 12.73 3.96 -5.81
C LEU A 314 11.37 4.14 -6.48
N VAL A 315 10.30 4.31 -5.71
CA VAL A 315 8.95 4.49 -6.25
C VAL A 315 8.82 5.79 -7.05
N ARG A 316 9.47 6.89 -6.57
CA ARG A 316 9.52 8.14 -7.33
C ARG A 316 10.31 7.97 -8.63
N SER A 317 11.48 7.33 -8.56
CA SER A 317 12.34 7.06 -9.73
C SER A 317 11.61 6.18 -10.75
N TYR A 318 10.87 5.17 -10.28
CA TYR A 318 10.04 4.31 -11.14
C TYR A 318 9.03 5.12 -11.98
N GLY A 319 8.26 6.00 -11.34
CA GLY A 319 7.35 6.90 -12.05
C GLY A 319 8.07 7.88 -12.98
N ALA A 320 9.23 8.40 -12.56
CA ALA A 320 10.02 9.33 -13.38
C ALA A 320 10.55 8.63 -14.65
N GLU A 321 10.98 7.37 -14.54
CA GLU A 321 11.45 6.59 -15.68
C GLU A 321 10.33 6.26 -16.69
N ILE A 322 9.10 6.00 -16.20
CA ILE A 322 7.93 5.86 -17.07
C ILE A 322 7.66 7.16 -17.84
N LEU A 323 7.67 8.31 -17.16
CA LEU A 323 7.46 9.61 -17.82
C LEU A 323 8.61 9.96 -18.78
N ARG A 324 9.85 9.64 -18.44
CA ARG A 324 11.00 9.87 -19.30
C ARG A 324 10.92 9.08 -20.61
N ALA A 325 10.53 7.80 -20.50
CA ALA A 325 10.41 6.92 -21.65
C ALA A 325 9.23 7.26 -22.55
N ALA A 326 8.17 7.87 -22.03
CA ALA A 326 6.96 8.18 -22.78
C ALA A 326 7.25 9.13 -23.95
N PRO A 327 6.83 8.81 -25.19
CA PRO A 327 6.92 9.72 -26.33
C PRO A 327 6.21 11.07 -26.04
N PRO A 328 6.60 12.15 -26.77
CA PRO A 328 5.91 13.44 -26.61
C PRO A 328 4.40 13.30 -26.88
N GLY A 329 3.60 13.89 -25.99
CA GLY A 329 2.15 13.89 -26.12
C GLY A 329 1.47 12.53 -25.96
N ALA A 330 2.16 11.53 -25.40
CA ALA A 330 1.64 10.17 -25.27
C ALA A 330 0.41 10.07 -24.34
N LEU A 331 -0.42 9.08 -24.62
CA LEU A 331 -1.50 8.63 -23.74
C LEU A 331 -1.05 7.38 -22.99
N LEU A 332 -0.89 7.47 -21.67
CA LEU A 332 -0.58 6.35 -20.80
C LEU A 332 -1.87 5.79 -20.21
N VAL A 333 -2.16 4.54 -20.52
CA VAL A 333 -3.29 3.78 -19.96
C VAL A 333 -2.75 2.91 -18.85
N THR A 334 -2.86 3.37 -17.60
CA THR A 334 -2.20 2.77 -16.44
C THR A 334 -3.10 1.81 -15.67
N LYS A 335 -2.50 0.83 -15.00
CA LYS A 335 -3.17 -0.07 -14.07
C LYS A 335 -2.29 -0.31 -12.84
N GLY A 336 -2.89 -0.19 -11.66
CA GLY A 336 -2.24 -0.41 -10.37
C GLY A 336 -1.62 0.84 -9.75
N ASP A 337 -1.66 0.87 -8.42
CA ASP A 337 -1.27 2.03 -7.61
C ASP A 337 0.22 2.39 -7.75
N LEU A 338 1.09 1.37 -7.86
CA LEU A 338 2.54 1.56 -8.01
C LEU A 338 2.90 2.35 -9.27
N ILE A 339 2.10 2.21 -10.33
CA ILE A 339 2.31 2.92 -11.60
C ILE A 339 1.60 4.28 -11.54
N THR A 340 0.31 4.28 -11.24
CA THR A 340 -0.54 5.46 -11.39
C THR A 340 -0.23 6.55 -10.36
N SER A 341 0.00 6.19 -9.09
CA SER A 341 0.16 7.17 -8.02
C SER A 341 1.44 8.00 -8.14
N PRO A 342 2.63 7.42 -8.43
CA PRO A 342 3.84 8.21 -8.68
C PRO A 342 3.71 9.14 -9.90
N LEU A 343 3.07 8.69 -10.98
CA LEU A 343 2.86 9.51 -12.17
C LEU A 343 2.01 10.75 -11.85
N ARG A 344 0.90 10.57 -11.13
CA ARG A 344 0.05 11.67 -10.67
C ARG A 344 0.81 12.65 -9.77
N TYR A 345 1.61 12.11 -8.83
CA TYR A 345 2.44 12.94 -7.96
C TYR A 345 3.44 13.78 -8.76
N LEU A 346 4.17 13.16 -9.67
CA LEU A 346 5.19 13.82 -10.48
C LEU A 346 4.58 14.91 -11.38
N GLN A 347 3.41 14.65 -11.95
CA GLN A 347 2.71 15.64 -12.78
C GLN A 347 2.07 16.76 -11.94
N ALA A 348 1.29 16.43 -10.90
CA ALA A 348 0.52 17.41 -10.15
C ALA A 348 1.36 18.25 -9.18
N VAL A 349 2.43 17.67 -8.61
CA VAL A 349 3.26 18.32 -7.58
C VAL A 349 4.57 18.84 -8.15
N GLU A 350 5.23 18.03 -8.99
CA GLU A 350 6.54 18.37 -9.55
C GLU A 350 6.47 18.99 -10.96
N GLY A 351 5.29 19.02 -11.59
CA GLY A 351 5.07 19.60 -12.91
C GLY A 351 5.78 18.86 -14.05
N GLN A 352 6.14 17.58 -13.85
CA GLN A 352 6.86 16.82 -14.85
C GLN A 352 5.95 16.34 -15.98
N ARG A 353 6.43 16.47 -17.23
CA ARG A 353 5.77 15.97 -18.45
C ARG A 353 4.26 16.25 -18.52
N PRO A 354 3.84 17.52 -18.44
CA PRO A 354 2.42 17.90 -18.55
C PRO A 354 1.83 17.61 -19.94
N ASP A 355 2.68 17.33 -20.91
CA ASP A 355 2.29 16.90 -22.27
C ASP A 355 1.77 15.44 -22.30
N VAL A 356 2.11 14.61 -21.33
CA VAL A 356 1.72 13.20 -21.25
C VAL A 356 0.40 13.07 -20.49
N ARG A 357 -0.57 12.35 -21.06
CA ARG A 357 -1.90 12.14 -20.45
C ARG A 357 -1.90 10.79 -19.74
N VAL A 358 -2.25 10.80 -18.48
CA VAL A 358 -2.32 9.59 -17.64
C VAL A 358 -3.77 9.27 -17.30
N ILE A 359 -4.27 8.13 -17.78
CA ILE A 359 -5.61 7.63 -17.47
C ILE A 359 -5.53 6.26 -16.79
N ASP A 360 -6.35 6.08 -15.78
CA ASP A 360 -6.36 4.90 -14.92
C ASP A 360 -7.46 3.93 -15.33
N GLN A 361 -7.09 2.70 -15.74
CA GLN A 361 -8.04 1.67 -16.17
C GLN A 361 -9.03 1.27 -15.08
N GLU A 362 -8.60 1.27 -13.82
CA GLU A 362 -9.44 0.85 -12.71
C GLU A 362 -10.49 1.92 -12.41
N LEU A 363 -10.05 3.17 -12.36
CA LEU A 363 -10.97 4.31 -12.17
C LEU A 363 -11.90 4.53 -13.35
N MET A 364 -11.48 4.23 -14.60
CA MET A 364 -12.39 4.28 -15.75
C MET A 364 -13.57 3.32 -15.63
N GLY A 365 -13.49 2.30 -14.77
CA GLY A 365 -14.61 1.44 -14.41
C GLY A 365 -15.69 2.14 -13.55
N LEU A 366 -15.37 3.27 -12.96
CA LEU A 366 -16.26 4.06 -12.10
C LEU A 366 -16.90 5.19 -12.90
N ALA A 367 -18.22 5.31 -12.83
CA ALA A 367 -19.00 6.22 -13.68
C ALA A 367 -18.61 7.72 -13.54
N TRP A 368 -18.02 8.12 -12.43
CA TRP A 368 -17.60 9.50 -12.16
C TRP A 368 -16.26 9.88 -12.83
N TYR A 369 -15.39 8.92 -13.12
CA TYR A 369 -14.04 9.22 -13.60
C TYR A 369 -13.97 9.59 -15.10
N PRO A 370 -14.63 8.90 -16.05
CA PRO A 370 -14.61 9.28 -17.46
C PRO A 370 -15.04 10.74 -17.76
N PRO A 371 -16.07 11.31 -17.09
CA PRO A 371 -16.37 12.74 -17.23
C PRO A 371 -15.22 13.66 -16.83
N LEU A 372 -14.51 13.36 -15.74
CA LEU A 372 -13.35 14.15 -15.30
C LEU A 372 -12.19 14.06 -16.30
N VAL A 373 -11.95 12.87 -16.87
CA VAL A 373 -10.93 12.70 -17.92
C VAL A 373 -11.27 13.55 -19.15
N ARG A 374 -12.54 13.56 -19.59
CA ARG A 374 -12.97 14.38 -20.75
C ARG A 374 -12.81 15.89 -20.49
N GLU A 375 -13.01 16.33 -19.25
CA GLU A 375 -12.81 17.71 -18.85
C GLU A 375 -11.32 18.08 -18.81
N ALA A 376 -10.51 17.25 -18.17
CA ALA A 376 -9.07 17.48 -18.00
C ALA A 376 -8.27 17.29 -19.30
N HIS A 377 -8.69 16.37 -20.15
CA HIS A 377 -8.01 15.96 -21.39
C HIS A 377 -9.00 15.86 -22.55
N PRO A 378 -9.51 17.01 -23.06
CA PRO A 378 -10.52 17.02 -24.13
C PRO A 378 -10.05 16.39 -25.44
N GLU A 379 -8.74 16.27 -25.65
CA GLU A 379 -8.12 15.58 -26.78
C GLU A 379 -8.19 14.06 -26.68
N VAL A 380 -8.42 13.50 -25.48
CA VAL A 380 -8.56 12.04 -25.26
C VAL A 380 -10.01 11.64 -25.46
N VAL A 381 -10.26 10.75 -26.40
CA VAL A 381 -11.62 10.26 -26.68
C VAL A 381 -11.94 9.07 -25.81
N ILE A 382 -12.89 9.25 -24.90
CA ILE A 382 -13.45 8.16 -24.08
C ILE A 382 -14.76 7.67 -24.73
N PRO A 383 -14.81 6.43 -25.25
CA PRO A 383 -15.89 5.98 -26.15
C PRO A 383 -17.20 5.61 -25.45
N GLY A 384 -17.25 5.58 -24.12
CA GLY A 384 -18.44 5.21 -23.37
C GLY A 384 -18.50 5.83 -21.97
N ALA A 385 -19.47 5.44 -21.17
CA ALA A 385 -19.66 5.97 -19.81
C ALA A 385 -18.68 5.37 -18.80
N ARG A 386 -18.23 4.14 -19.01
CA ARG A 386 -17.28 3.45 -18.12
C ARG A 386 -16.56 2.29 -18.83
N TYR A 387 -15.36 2.00 -18.40
CA TYR A 387 -14.61 0.85 -18.87
C TYR A 387 -15.13 -0.42 -18.20
N MET A 388 -16.08 -1.07 -18.87
CA MET A 388 -16.73 -2.29 -18.37
C MET A 388 -17.32 -3.08 -19.54
N LEU A 389 -16.96 -4.36 -19.61
CA LEU A 389 -17.46 -5.27 -20.66
C LEU A 389 -18.92 -5.68 -20.41
N GLY A 390 -19.67 -5.84 -21.48
CA GLY A 390 -21.04 -6.37 -21.42
C GLY A 390 -22.08 -5.43 -20.83
N VAL A 391 -21.74 -4.17 -20.59
CA VAL A 391 -22.67 -3.14 -20.09
C VAL A 391 -23.09 -2.23 -21.24
N ARG A 392 -24.37 -1.83 -21.29
CA ARG A 392 -24.96 -1.06 -22.38
C ARG A 392 -24.16 0.22 -22.75
N ASP A 393 -23.70 0.98 -21.76
CA ASP A 393 -22.93 2.21 -21.94
C ASP A 393 -21.45 2.02 -21.61
N GLY A 394 -21.02 0.76 -21.56
CA GLY A 394 -19.62 0.39 -21.29
C GLY A 394 -18.78 0.43 -22.56
N PHE A 395 -17.46 0.49 -22.39
CA PHE A 395 -16.52 0.35 -23.47
C PHE A 395 -15.39 -0.63 -23.11
N THR A 396 -14.69 -1.10 -24.13
CA THR A 396 -13.58 -2.05 -24.04
C THR A 396 -12.25 -1.36 -24.35
N MET A 397 -11.13 -2.04 -24.04
CA MET A 397 -9.80 -1.56 -24.41
C MET A 397 -9.68 -1.33 -25.92
N LYS A 398 -10.21 -2.25 -26.74
CA LYS A 398 -10.20 -2.07 -28.20
C LYS A 398 -10.86 -0.76 -28.63
N GLN A 399 -12.05 -0.45 -28.10
CA GLN A 399 -12.76 0.78 -28.46
C GLN A 399 -11.99 2.04 -27.99
N LEU A 400 -11.33 1.99 -26.82
CA LEU A 400 -10.47 3.08 -26.37
C LEU A 400 -9.27 3.29 -27.32
N LEU A 401 -8.62 2.20 -27.74
CA LEU A 401 -7.51 2.25 -28.69
C LEU A 401 -7.96 2.72 -30.07
N ASP A 402 -9.06 2.19 -30.61
CA ASP A 402 -9.63 2.63 -31.90
C ASP A 402 -9.86 4.15 -31.94
N ALA A 403 -10.26 4.73 -30.81
CA ALA A 403 -10.57 6.15 -30.72
C ALA A 403 -9.33 7.05 -30.58
N ASN A 404 -8.17 6.52 -30.13
CA ASN A 404 -7.03 7.34 -29.74
C ASN A 404 -5.71 7.05 -30.48
N ILE A 405 -5.53 5.84 -31.03
CA ILE A 405 -4.24 5.39 -31.59
C ILE A 405 -3.71 6.26 -32.75
N ASP A 406 -4.60 6.88 -33.53
CA ASP A 406 -4.24 7.77 -34.62
C ASP A 406 -4.05 9.24 -34.17
N ARG A 407 -4.27 9.52 -32.89
CA ARG A 407 -4.19 10.88 -32.31
C ARG A 407 -2.91 11.11 -31.52
N ALA A 408 -2.43 10.06 -30.84
CA ALA A 408 -1.24 10.12 -29.99
C ALA A 408 -0.61 8.72 -29.85
N PRO A 409 0.69 8.63 -29.57
CA PRO A 409 1.29 7.38 -29.12
C PRO A 409 0.57 6.87 -27.86
N VAL A 410 0.17 5.60 -27.85
CA VAL A 410 -0.52 4.99 -26.71
C VAL A 410 0.39 3.96 -26.06
N LEU A 411 0.57 4.10 -24.74
CA LEU A 411 1.28 3.12 -23.94
C LEU A 411 0.33 2.50 -22.91
N VAL A 412 0.42 1.18 -22.74
CA VAL A 412 -0.26 0.43 -21.69
C VAL A 412 0.76 0.09 -20.62
N CYS A 413 0.53 0.58 -19.38
CA CYS A 413 1.43 0.38 -18.27
C CYS A 413 0.74 -0.47 -17.20
N GLY A 414 1.35 -1.63 -16.84
CA GLY A 414 0.75 -2.61 -15.92
C GLY A 414 -0.22 -3.59 -16.60
N GLY A 415 -0.20 -3.65 -17.94
CA GLY A 415 -1.03 -4.53 -18.75
C GLY A 415 -2.50 -4.10 -18.85
N VAL A 416 -3.30 -4.86 -19.57
CA VAL A 416 -4.74 -4.65 -19.70
C VAL A 416 -5.48 -5.29 -18.54
N LYS A 417 -6.51 -4.61 -18.04
CA LYS A 417 -7.33 -5.10 -16.91
C LYS A 417 -8.12 -6.35 -17.30
N PRO A 418 -7.92 -7.49 -16.64
CA PRO A 418 -8.72 -8.68 -16.90
C PRO A 418 -10.22 -8.45 -16.58
N PRO A 419 -11.14 -9.12 -17.28
CA PRO A 419 -10.90 -10.13 -18.32
C PRO A 419 -10.89 -9.57 -19.75
N ASP A 420 -10.55 -8.28 -19.97
CA ASP A 420 -10.63 -7.66 -21.30
C ASP A 420 -9.52 -8.17 -22.22
N VAL A 421 -9.89 -8.94 -23.22
CA VAL A 421 -9.06 -9.43 -24.31
C VAL A 421 -9.47 -8.81 -25.65
N SER A 422 -10.30 -7.78 -25.63
CA SER A 422 -10.92 -7.21 -26.84
C SER A 422 -9.92 -6.63 -27.84
N ALA A 423 -8.77 -6.17 -27.36
CA ALA A 423 -7.71 -5.60 -28.17
C ALA A 423 -6.80 -6.66 -28.80
N ASP A 424 -6.83 -7.90 -28.32
CA ASP A 424 -5.92 -8.96 -28.78
C ASP A 424 -6.17 -9.27 -30.27
N GLY A 425 -5.10 -9.42 -31.03
CA GLY A 425 -5.14 -9.65 -32.47
C GLY A 425 -5.38 -8.39 -33.32
N ALA A 426 -6.07 -7.37 -32.82
CA ALA A 426 -6.23 -6.08 -33.51
C ALA A 426 -5.05 -5.13 -33.26
N TYR A 427 -4.45 -5.23 -32.07
CA TYR A 427 -3.33 -4.42 -31.63
C TYR A 427 -2.19 -5.28 -31.13
N GLY A 428 -0.96 -4.92 -31.51
CA GLY A 428 0.28 -5.42 -30.93
C GLY A 428 0.70 -4.53 -29.76
N ARG A 429 1.16 -5.15 -28.67
CA ARG A 429 1.76 -4.46 -27.52
C ARG A 429 3.22 -4.88 -27.43
N TRP A 430 4.11 -3.92 -27.55
CA TRP A 430 5.54 -4.14 -27.63
C TRP A 430 6.24 -3.55 -26.42
N PRO A 431 7.14 -4.28 -25.74
CA PRO A 431 7.87 -3.76 -24.57
C PRO A 431 8.57 -2.43 -24.88
N PHE A 432 8.33 -1.44 -24.01
CA PHE A 432 8.88 -0.09 -24.16
C PHE A 432 9.09 0.54 -22.78
N GLY A 433 10.31 0.42 -22.26
CA GLY A 433 10.58 0.75 -20.86
C GLY A 433 9.72 -0.08 -19.92
N LEU A 434 9.19 0.57 -18.90
CA LEU A 434 8.28 -0.04 -17.90
C LEU A 434 6.82 -0.19 -18.39
N CYS A 435 6.57 0.06 -19.68
CA CYS A 435 5.26 -0.03 -20.31
C CYS A 435 5.34 -0.84 -21.62
N GLU A 436 4.22 -0.93 -22.30
CA GLU A 436 4.11 -1.51 -23.65
C GLU A 436 3.60 -0.43 -24.61
N LEU A 437 4.32 -0.18 -25.70
CA LEU A 437 3.87 0.68 -26.79
C LEU A 437 2.88 -0.08 -27.68
N VAL A 438 1.74 0.55 -27.95
CA VAL A 438 0.67 -0.05 -28.75
C VAL A 438 0.84 0.28 -30.23
N HIS A 439 0.69 -0.73 -31.07
CA HIS A 439 0.68 -0.63 -32.53
C HIS A 439 -0.57 -1.28 -33.12
N LYS A 440 -1.05 -0.80 -34.26
CA LYS A 440 -2.07 -1.53 -35.03
C LYS A 440 -1.48 -2.85 -35.48
N GLY A 441 -2.20 -3.94 -35.30
CA GLY A 441 -1.70 -5.29 -35.60
C GLY A 441 -1.40 -5.53 -37.08
N THR A 442 -1.95 -4.70 -37.99
CA THR A 442 -1.72 -4.72 -39.44
C THR A 442 -0.53 -3.88 -39.90
N GLU A 443 0.04 -3.05 -39.02
CA GLU A 443 1.17 -2.19 -39.40
C GLU A 443 2.50 -2.93 -39.22
N PRO A 444 3.39 -2.93 -40.23
CA PRO A 444 4.71 -3.50 -40.08
C PRO A 444 5.54 -2.65 -39.13
N VAL A 445 6.13 -3.28 -38.09
CA VAL A 445 7.05 -2.61 -37.17
C VAL A 445 8.48 -2.79 -37.67
N ASN A 446 9.20 -1.68 -37.79
CA ASN A 446 10.63 -1.72 -38.06
C ASN A 446 11.38 -2.20 -36.82
N LEU A 447 11.93 -3.41 -36.85
CA LEU A 447 12.60 -4.03 -35.70
C LEU A 447 13.84 -3.27 -35.26
N ASP A 448 14.62 -2.72 -36.20
CA ASP A 448 15.83 -1.98 -35.85
C ASP A 448 15.49 -0.66 -35.11
N ASP A 449 14.43 0.02 -35.58
CA ASP A 449 13.93 1.22 -34.92
C ASP A 449 13.38 0.90 -33.51
N TRP A 450 12.60 -0.17 -33.40
CA TRP A 450 12.08 -0.60 -32.10
C TRP A 450 13.20 -0.99 -31.11
N ILE A 451 14.22 -1.74 -31.60
CA ILE A 451 15.38 -2.12 -30.78
C ILE A 451 16.06 -0.87 -30.22
N ARG A 452 16.33 0.14 -31.05
CA ARG A 452 16.96 1.39 -30.60
C ARG A 452 16.09 2.17 -29.62
N GLN A 453 14.82 2.36 -29.94
CA GLN A 453 13.89 3.14 -29.12
C GLN A 453 13.62 2.44 -27.78
N SER A 454 13.40 1.14 -27.78
CA SER A 454 13.16 0.36 -26.57
C SER A 454 14.40 0.26 -25.68
N GLU A 455 15.63 0.29 -26.26
CA GLU A 455 16.89 0.39 -25.50
C GLU A 455 16.97 1.73 -24.77
N ALA A 456 16.70 2.83 -25.47
CA ALA A 456 16.69 4.18 -24.89
C ALA A 456 15.59 4.38 -23.84
N ALA A 457 14.53 3.57 -23.91
CA ALA A 457 13.42 3.60 -22.96
C ALA A 457 13.67 2.76 -21.69
N LEU A 458 14.73 1.92 -21.65
CA LEU A 458 15.02 1.09 -20.47
C LEU A 458 15.20 1.96 -19.22
N PRO A 459 14.64 1.53 -18.07
CA PRO A 459 14.78 2.29 -16.84
C PRO A 459 16.23 2.28 -16.32
N ASP A 460 16.67 3.46 -15.85
CA ASP A 460 17.96 3.66 -15.17
C ASP A 460 17.70 4.09 -13.74
N ILE A 461 17.50 3.10 -12.85
CA ILE A 461 17.17 3.31 -11.44
C ILE A 461 18.38 2.92 -10.59
N ASP A 462 18.86 3.84 -9.74
CA ASP A 462 19.92 3.54 -8.78
C ASP A 462 19.38 2.83 -7.54
N PHE A 463 19.69 1.55 -7.43
CA PHE A 463 19.32 0.70 -6.30
C PHE A 463 20.34 0.65 -5.17
N ARG A 464 21.49 1.31 -5.30
CA ARG A 464 22.56 1.24 -4.30
C ARG A 464 22.14 1.84 -2.97
N GLY A 465 22.33 1.08 -1.90
CA GLY A 465 22.00 1.51 -0.54
C GLY A 465 20.51 1.64 -0.25
N GLN A 466 19.61 1.24 -1.18
CA GLN A 466 18.18 1.30 -0.98
C GLN A 466 17.62 -0.06 -0.54
N PRO A 467 16.98 -0.16 0.64
CA PRO A 467 16.42 -1.42 1.12
C PRO A 467 15.21 -1.84 0.29
N ARG A 468 15.11 -3.13 0.00
CA ARG A 468 14.04 -3.76 -0.77
C ARG A 468 13.48 -4.96 -0.01
N PRO A 469 12.79 -4.76 1.11
CA PRO A 469 12.23 -5.88 1.88
C PRO A 469 11.26 -6.71 1.02
N PRO A 470 11.24 -8.04 1.16
CA PRO A 470 10.27 -8.87 0.48
C PRO A 470 8.83 -8.38 0.71
N GLY A 471 8.01 -8.34 -0.34
CA GLY A 471 6.63 -7.85 -0.29
C GLY A 471 6.49 -6.31 -0.16
N SER A 472 7.56 -5.54 -0.37
CA SER A 472 7.50 -4.07 -0.45
C SER A 472 7.36 -3.59 -1.89
N TRP A 473 6.90 -2.35 -2.05
CA TRP A 473 6.86 -1.69 -3.35
C TRP A 473 8.26 -1.55 -3.98
N GLU A 474 9.27 -1.32 -3.16
CA GLU A 474 10.66 -1.24 -3.58
C GLU A 474 11.18 -2.57 -4.18
N ALA A 475 10.73 -3.70 -3.62
CA ALA A 475 11.04 -5.02 -4.19
C ALA A 475 10.37 -5.23 -5.54
N ILE A 476 9.13 -4.74 -5.72
CA ILE A 476 8.43 -4.81 -7.01
C ILE A 476 9.12 -3.91 -8.03
N VAL A 477 9.50 -2.68 -7.67
CA VAL A 477 10.27 -1.79 -8.57
C VAL A 477 11.55 -2.46 -9.04
N TRP A 478 12.25 -3.17 -8.16
CA TRP A 478 13.43 -3.95 -8.53
C TRP A 478 13.08 -5.04 -9.52
N SER A 479 12.08 -5.86 -9.22
CA SER A 479 11.64 -6.96 -10.10
C SER A 479 11.25 -6.44 -11.48
N ASP A 480 10.38 -5.43 -11.55
CA ASP A 480 9.89 -4.85 -12.80
C ASP A 480 11.04 -4.28 -13.65
N THR A 481 12.04 -3.65 -12.99
CA THR A 481 13.19 -3.06 -13.69
C THR A 481 14.02 -4.11 -14.44
N TRP A 482 14.10 -5.34 -13.92
CA TRP A 482 14.80 -6.44 -14.57
C TRP A 482 13.89 -7.19 -15.53
N GLU A 483 12.62 -7.41 -15.17
CA GLU A 483 11.63 -8.09 -16.00
C GLU A 483 11.42 -7.40 -17.36
N VAL A 484 11.49 -6.07 -17.43
CA VAL A 484 11.33 -5.38 -18.73
C VAL A 484 12.48 -5.66 -19.68
N ARG A 485 13.69 -5.96 -19.18
CA ARG A 485 14.84 -6.36 -20.00
C ARG A 485 14.66 -7.75 -20.58
N ASP A 486 14.21 -8.69 -19.74
CA ASP A 486 13.85 -10.05 -20.16
C ASP A 486 12.68 -10.04 -21.15
N SER A 487 11.59 -9.37 -20.82
CA SER A 487 10.40 -9.25 -21.68
C SER A 487 10.73 -8.69 -23.07
N ARG A 488 11.66 -7.75 -23.17
CA ARG A 488 12.12 -7.17 -24.43
C ARG A 488 12.86 -8.21 -25.28
N ALA A 489 13.76 -8.98 -24.69
CA ALA A 489 14.48 -10.04 -25.38
C ALA A 489 13.54 -11.18 -25.81
N ALA A 490 12.67 -11.64 -24.90
CA ALA A 490 11.66 -12.66 -25.17
C ALA A 490 10.70 -12.23 -26.29
N HIS A 491 10.30 -10.94 -26.32
CA HIS A 491 9.49 -10.39 -27.41
C HIS A 491 10.21 -10.48 -28.75
N LEU A 492 11.48 -10.08 -28.81
CA LEU A 492 12.29 -10.15 -30.01
C LEU A 492 12.46 -11.59 -30.50
N MET A 493 12.70 -12.55 -29.61
CA MET A 493 12.74 -13.98 -29.90
C MET A 493 11.43 -14.50 -30.51
N ARG A 494 10.30 -14.03 -30.01
CA ARG A 494 8.96 -14.39 -30.50
C ARG A 494 8.70 -13.83 -31.89
N VAL A 495 9.04 -12.57 -32.14
CA VAL A 495 8.84 -11.89 -33.43
C VAL A 495 9.81 -12.43 -34.48
N ALA A 496 11.04 -12.75 -34.11
CA ALA A 496 11.99 -13.43 -35.01
C ALA A 496 11.48 -14.82 -35.39
N GLY A 497 10.81 -15.52 -34.48
CA GLY A 497 10.17 -16.80 -34.77
C GLY A 497 11.13 -17.85 -35.33
N ALA A 498 10.65 -18.62 -36.32
CA ALA A 498 11.43 -19.60 -37.06
C ALA A 498 11.91 -19.08 -38.43
N ASP A 499 11.69 -17.79 -38.73
CA ASP A 499 12.03 -17.19 -40.02
C ASP A 499 13.57 -17.05 -40.17
N PRO A 500 14.20 -17.75 -41.12
CA PRO A 500 15.65 -17.67 -41.30
C PRO A 500 16.16 -16.25 -41.61
N SER A 501 15.35 -15.42 -42.28
CA SER A 501 15.71 -14.03 -42.61
C SER A 501 15.84 -13.14 -41.38
N ARG A 502 15.19 -13.52 -40.25
CA ARG A 502 15.20 -12.82 -38.98
C ARG A 502 16.20 -13.39 -37.97
N ARG A 503 17.00 -14.39 -38.33
CA ARG A 503 18.04 -14.99 -37.50
C ARG A 503 18.99 -13.95 -36.84
N PRO A 504 19.39 -12.84 -37.50
CA PRO A 504 20.20 -11.80 -36.88
C PRO A 504 19.56 -11.21 -35.60
N TYR A 505 18.23 -11.09 -35.53
CA TYR A 505 17.53 -10.58 -34.35
C TYR A 505 17.56 -11.56 -33.17
N LEU A 506 17.72 -12.86 -33.40
CA LEU A 506 17.95 -13.84 -32.34
C LEU A 506 19.33 -13.65 -31.68
N ALA A 507 20.34 -13.24 -32.45
CA ALA A 507 21.64 -12.89 -31.91
C ALA A 507 21.55 -11.62 -31.04
N VAL A 508 20.79 -10.62 -31.51
CA VAL A 508 20.53 -9.41 -30.69
C VAL A 508 19.79 -9.77 -29.39
N ALA A 509 18.79 -10.65 -29.43
CA ALA A 509 18.10 -11.12 -28.25
C ALA A 509 19.04 -11.87 -27.28
N ALA A 510 19.91 -12.71 -27.79
CA ALA A 510 20.93 -13.39 -26.98
C ALA A 510 21.89 -12.40 -26.31
N ASP A 511 22.33 -11.37 -27.04
CA ASP A 511 23.20 -10.31 -26.47
C ASP A 511 22.46 -9.46 -25.42
N MET A 512 21.15 -9.24 -25.57
CA MET A 512 20.31 -8.59 -24.53
C MET A 512 20.25 -9.43 -23.26
N LEU A 513 19.97 -10.74 -23.39
CA LEU A 513 19.90 -11.66 -22.26
C LEU A 513 21.27 -11.87 -21.60
N GLN A 514 22.35 -11.92 -22.37
CA GLN A 514 23.71 -12.02 -21.82
C GLN A 514 24.03 -10.80 -20.96
N ARG A 515 23.76 -9.58 -21.45
CA ARG A 515 23.93 -8.36 -20.64
C ARG A 515 23.07 -8.39 -19.38
N LEU A 516 21.84 -8.87 -19.49
CA LEU A 516 20.93 -8.96 -18.32
C LEU A 516 21.53 -9.86 -17.23
N VAL A 517 22.02 -11.05 -17.55
CA VAL A 517 22.61 -11.97 -16.56
C VAL A 517 23.99 -11.53 -16.08
N ASP A 518 24.72 -10.75 -16.87
CA ASP A 518 25.99 -10.13 -16.45
C ASP A 518 25.75 -9.01 -15.44
N ASP A 519 24.71 -8.20 -15.64
CA ASP A 519 24.33 -7.08 -14.78
C ASP A 519 23.61 -7.55 -13.51
N ASN A 520 22.83 -8.63 -13.59
CA ASN A 520 22.11 -9.24 -12.47
C ASN A 520 22.25 -10.77 -12.45
N PRO A 521 23.30 -11.30 -11.81
CA PRO A 521 23.54 -12.77 -11.74
C PRO A 521 22.46 -13.56 -11.00
N ASP A 522 21.61 -12.89 -10.20
CA ASP A 522 20.52 -13.50 -9.42
C ASP A 522 19.20 -13.58 -10.21
N GLU A 523 19.26 -13.51 -11.55
CA GLU A 523 18.07 -13.66 -12.39
C GLU A 523 17.39 -15.02 -12.23
N PRO A 524 16.05 -15.07 -12.38
CA PRO A 524 15.31 -16.33 -12.31
C PRO A 524 15.77 -17.37 -13.34
N PRO A 525 15.63 -18.66 -13.06
CA PRO A 525 16.13 -19.74 -13.96
C PRO A 525 15.65 -19.63 -15.41
N HIS A 526 14.42 -19.14 -15.64
CA HIS A 526 13.87 -19.03 -17.00
C HIS A 526 14.66 -18.07 -17.89
N VAL A 527 15.30 -17.04 -17.34
CA VAL A 527 16.14 -16.09 -18.11
C VAL A 527 17.35 -16.81 -18.69
N TYR A 528 17.99 -17.68 -17.91
CA TYR A 528 19.10 -18.52 -18.38
C TYR A 528 18.65 -19.54 -19.44
N LYS A 529 17.42 -20.07 -19.31
CA LYS A 529 16.81 -20.94 -20.32
C LYS A 529 16.62 -20.18 -21.64
N ASP A 530 16.06 -18.98 -21.57
CA ASP A 530 15.82 -18.13 -22.74
C ASP A 530 17.12 -17.69 -23.41
N LEU A 531 18.15 -17.37 -22.63
CA LEU A 531 19.50 -17.09 -23.15
C LEU A 531 20.06 -18.28 -23.93
N ALA A 532 20.01 -19.48 -23.36
CA ALA A 532 20.53 -20.68 -24.03
C ALA A 532 19.76 -21.01 -25.33
N ILE A 533 18.42 -20.83 -25.30
CA ILE A 533 17.57 -21.00 -26.50
C ILE A 533 17.90 -19.93 -27.55
N ALA A 534 18.06 -18.67 -27.15
CA ALA A 534 18.39 -17.59 -28.07
C ALA A 534 19.75 -17.84 -28.77
N LEU A 535 20.78 -18.19 -28.01
CA LEU A 535 22.11 -18.55 -28.49
C LEU A 535 22.04 -19.75 -29.48
N GLY A 536 21.31 -20.81 -29.10
CA GLY A 536 21.13 -22.01 -29.92
C GLY A 536 20.47 -21.69 -31.26
N ARG A 537 19.44 -20.84 -31.26
CA ARG A 537 18.68 -20.44 -32.46
C ARG A 537 19.44 -19.40 -33.31
N ALA A 538 20.20 -18.53 -32.70
CA ALA A 538 21.06 -17.56 -33.38
C ALA A 538 22.21 -18.26 -34.14
N GLY A 539 22.70 -19.39 -33.64
CA GLY A 539 23.80 -20.20 -34.15
C GLY A 539 24.99 -20.21 -33.20
N LEU A 540 25.53 -21.41 -33.04
CA LEU A 540 26.67 -21.68 -32.14
C LEU A 540 27.95 -21.72 -33.00
N ASP A 541 28.17 -20.67 -33.75
CA ASP A 541 29.24 -20.64 -34.79
C ASP A 541 30.62 -20.34 -34.19
N THR A 542 30.67 -19.85 -32.94
CA THR A 542 31.93 -19.56 -32.23
C THR A 542 32.07 -20.37 -30.92
N PRO A 543 33.32 -20.66 -30.50
CA PRO A 543 33.56 -21.31 -29.21
C PRO A 543 32.96 -20.54 -28.02
N GLU A 544 32.99 -19.20 -28.08
CA GLU A 544 32.45 -18.32 -27.04
C GLU A 544 30.96 -18.52 -26.88
N ARG A 545 30.19 -18.51 -27.99
CA ARG A 545 28.73 -18.73 -27.98
C ARG A 545 28.36 -20.13 -27.46
N LYS A 546 29.16 -21.15 -27.83
CA LYS A 546 28.98 -22.52 -27.29
C LYS A 546 29.20 -22.54 -25.78
N ALA A 547 30.24 -21.88 -25.29
CA ALA A 547 30.55 -21.80 -23.87
C ALA A 547 29.46 -21.05 -23.09
N GLN A 548 28.97 -19.92 -23.64
CA GLN A 548 27.86 -19.16 -23.05
C GLN A 548 26.57 -19.99 -22.97
N ALA A 549 26.21 -20.70 -24.06
CA ALA A 549 25.02 -21.55 -24.06
C ALA A 549 25.16 -22.71 -23.07
N ALA A 550 26.34 -23.33 -22.96
CA ALA A 550 26.60 -24.40 -21.99
C ALA A 550 26.49 -23.88 -20.54
N GLU A 551 27.02 -22.67 -20.27
CA GLU A 551 26.92 -22.06 -18.94
C GLU A 551 25.46 -21.68 -18.61
N ALA A 552 24.73 -21.09 -19.54
CA ALA A 552 23.31 -20.77 -19.36
C ALA A 552 22.48 -22.02 -19.05
N TRP A 553 22.72 -23.14 -19.76
CA TRP A 553 22.07 -24.42 -19.42
C TRP A 553 22.45 -24.96 -18.04
N ARG A 554 23.73 -24.82 -17.61
CA ARG A 554 24.13 -25.25 -16.27
C ARG A 554 23.41 -24.42 -15.19
N ARG A 555 23.36 -23.11 -15.36
CA ARG A 555 22.66 -22.21 -14.45
C ARG A 555 21.17 -22.54 -14.36
N TYR A 556 20.52 -22.74 -15.52
CA TYR A 556 19.12 -23.18 -15.52
C TYR A 556 18.92 -24.49 -14.76
N LEU A 557 19.74 -25.52 -15.06
CA LEU A 557 19.59 -26.84 -14.46
C LEU A 557 19.85 -26.88 -12.95
N ALA A 558 20.55 -25.90 -12.38
CA ALA A 558 20.81 -25.78 -10.94
C ALA A 558 19.52 -25.55 -10.15
N ASP A 559 18.59 -24.75 -10.69
CA ASP A 559 17.37 -24.30 -10.02
C ASP A 559 16.10 -24.55 -10.85
N ALA A 560 16.19 -25.45 -11.85
CA ALA A 560 15.07 -25.75 -12.75
C ALA A 560 13.91 -26.42 -12.01
N PRO A 561 12.65 -26.09 -12.35
CA PRO A 561 11.48 -26.81 -11.85
C PRO A 561 11.59 -28.32 -12.16
N ALA A 562 11.36 -29.15 -11.16
CA ALA A 562 11.53 -30.61 -11.29
C ALA A 562 10.58 -31.24 -12.33
N ASP A 563 9.48 -30.56 -12.63
CA ASP A 563 8.42 -30.96 -13.57
C ASP A 563 8.58 -30.35 -15.00
N ASP A 564 9.68 -29.62 -15.27
CA ASP A 564 9.91 -29.12 -16.64
C ASP A 564 10.13 -30.27 -17.61
N PRO A 565 9.23 -30.46 -18.61
CA PRO A 565 9.32 -31.56 -19.58
C PRO A 565 10.55 -31.50 -20.49
N MET A 566 11.22 -30.35 -20.56
CA MET A 566 12.40 -30.15 -21.39
C MET A 566 13.71 -30.65 -20.74
N LEU A 567 13.74 -30.96 -19.45
CA LEU A 567 14.97 -31.34 -18.73
C LEU A 567 15.81 -32.44 -19.42
N PRO A 568 15.20 -33.55 -19.94
CA PRO A 568 16.00 -34.58 -20.63
C PRO A 568 16.69 -34.06 -21.90
N ALA A 569 15.99 -33.25 -22.68
CA ALA A 569 16.52 -32.65 -23.92
C ALA A 569 17.63 -31.64 -23.62
N ILE A 570 17.45 -30.82 -22.56
CA ILE A 570 18.43 -29.82 -22.12
C ILE A 570 19.72 -30.50 -21.65
N ARG A 571 19.64 -31.57 -20.87
CA ARG A 571 20.83 -32.34 -20.43
C ARG A 571 21.60 -32.90 -21.60
N LYS A 572 20.91 -33.48 -22.59
CA LYS A 572 21.53 -34.02 -23.82
C LYS A 572 22.20 -32.90 -24.63
N GLU A 573 21.57 -31.74 -24.71
CA GLU A 573 22.16 -30.59 -25.44
C GLU A 573 23.39 -30.06 -24.72
N LEU A 574 23.36 -29.96 -23.37
CA LEU A 574 24.52 -29.57 -22.57
C LEU A 574 25.70 -30.53 -22.77
N GLU A 575 25.46 -31.85 -22.79
CA GLU A 575 26.49 -32.84 -23.12
C GLU A 575 27.10 -32.63 -24.49
N ARG A 576 26.27 -32.29 -25.50
CA ARG A 576 26.71 -31.99 -26.86
C ARG A 576 27.59 -30.73 -26.91
N LEU A 577 27.29 -29.71 -26.14
CA LEU A 577 28.03 -28.45 -26.14
C LEU A 577 29.37 -28.54 -25.36
N THR A 578 29.51 -29.53 -24.49
CA THR A 578 30.70 -29.74 -23.66
C THR A 578 31.66 -30.77 -24.22
N ARG A 579 31.27 -31.50 -25.27
CA ARG A 579 32.13 -32.35 -26.08
C ARG A 579 32.88 -31.52 -27.16
#